data_f1aac23e756c8fdecce3eb048cf83246
#
_entry.id   f1aac23e756c8fdecce3eb048cf83246
#
_cell.length_a   1.000
_cell.length_b   1.000
_cell.length_c   1.000
_cell.angle_alpha   90.00
_cell.angle_beta   90.00
_cell.angle_gamma   90.00
#
_symmetry.space_group_name_H-M   'P 1'
#
loop_
_entity.id
_entity.type
_entity.pdbx_description
1 polymer ?
#
loop_
_entity_poly.entity_id
_entity_poly.type
_entity_poly.pdbx_seq_one_letter_code
_entity_poly.pdbx_strand_id
1 'polypeptide(L)'
;MPTYSLTSQSLPMAAPRISQCNGTHTGHKEPLKNGLHKRNGVCKAAQHNGTPNGTLYKKPFMESFEEAPIYVAVLTYIGYGVVTLFGYLRDFMRAWGLEKCHMAEEREEQKDFVPLYQDFENFYTRNLYMRVRDNWNRPICSVPGPQFDLMERLTDDYNWTYRYTGKVIKDVINMGSYNYLGFAENDPESLVSVKDVVQSYGVGVCSTRQEMGHLDNHKELEDLVAEFLGVEEAMVFSMGFATNSMNIPALVGKGCLILSDELNHTSLILGARLSGATIRIFKHNNMQNLEKQLRDAVVNGQPRTHRAWKKILILVEGIYSMEGSIARLPEIVALKKKYKAYLYLDEAHSIGAVGATGRGVVEYFGMDPTDIDVLMGTFTKSFGAAGGYIAGRKTLVDYLRTHSHSAVYAASMPPPITEQIIRVLKCIMGLDGTLIGKIS
;
A
#
# COMPACT_ATOMS: atom_id res chain seq x y z
N MET A 1 -28.00 -20.81 -14.30
CA MET A 1 -26.64 -20.26 -14.13
C MET A 1 -26.63 -18.91 -14.85
N PRO A 2 -26.47 -17.76 -14.21
CA PRO A 2 -26.41 -16.48 -14.90
C PRO A 2 -24.96 -16.20 -15.31
N THR A 3 -24.77 -16.00 -16.59
CA THR A 3 -23.54 -15.58 -17.24
C THR A 3 -23.20 -14.15 -16.80
N TYR A 4 -22.09 -13.98 -16.08
CA TYR A 4 -21.52 -12.68 -15.80
C TYR A 4 -20.64 -12.25 -16.97
N SER A 5 -21.08 -11.30 -17.74
CA SER A 5 -20.22 -10.59 -18.68
C SER A 5 -19.32 -9.62 -17.88
N LEU A 6 -18.06 -9.96 -17.76
CA LEU A 6 -17.03 -9.07 -17.29
C LEU A 6 -16.62 -8.14 -18.44
N THR A 7 -17.22 -6.97 -18.50
CA THR A 7 -16.66 -5.89 -19.33
C THR A 7 -15.36 -5.44 -18.70
N SER A 8 -14.25 -5.79 -19.35
CA SER A 8 -12.91 -5.30 -19.02
C SER A 8 -12.83 -3.80 -19.32
N GLN A 9 -13.12 -2.95 -18.34
CA GLN A 9 -12.65 -1.58 -18.38
C GLN A 9 -11.17 -1.57 -17.95
N SER A 10 -10.29 -1.41 -18.93
CA SER A 10 -8.91 -1.08 -18.74
C SER A 10 -8.82 0.17 -17.85
N LEU A 11 -8.19 0.01 -16.68
CA LEU A 11 -7.85 1.15 -15.83
C LEU A 11 -6.78 1.98 -16.54
N PRO A 12 -7.03 3.25 -16.88
CA PRO A 12 -5.96 4.14 -17.24
C PRO A 12 -5.10 4.37 -16.00
N MET A 13 -3.80 4.08 -16.08
CA MET A 13 -2.87 4.66 -15.12
C MET A 13 -3.02 6.18 -15.21
N ALA A 14 -3.40 6.80 -14.12
CA ALA A 14 -3.60 8.22 -14.05
C ALA A 14 -2.25 8.91 -14.31
N ALA A 15 -2.15 9.62 -15.40
CA ALA A 15 -1.13 10.65 -15.56
C ALA A 15 -1.33 11.69 -14.43
N PRO A 16 -0.27 12.27 -13.88
CA PRO A 16 -0.41 13.27 -12.83
C PRO A 16 -1.28 14.41 -13.34
N ARG A 17 -2.44 14.59 -12.72
CA ARG A 17 -3.33 15.72 -13.02
C ARG A 17 -2.78 16.96 -12.33
N ILE A 18 -2.30 17.89 -13.11
CA ILE A 18 -2.02 19.25 -12.64
C ILE A 18 -3.37 19.89 -12.31
N SER A 19 -3.63 20.16 -11.03
CA SER A 19 -4.78 20.93 -10.60
C SER A 19 -4.53 22.39 -10.92
N GLN A 20 -5.27 22.96 -11.87
CA GLN A 20 -5.34 24.40 -12.06
C GLN A 20 -6.12 25.02 -10.88
N CYS A 21 -5.41 25.66 -9.97
CA CYS A 21 -6.01 26.58 -9.03
C CYS A 21 -5.96 28.00 -9.64
N ASN A 22 -7.10 28.47 -10.16
CA ASN A 22 -7.30 29.89 -10.41
C ASN A 22 -7.51 30.61 -9.08
N GLY A 23 -6.47 31.28 -8.61
CA GLY A 23 -6.52 32.22 -7.50
C GLY A 23 -5.94 33.55 -7.93
N THR A 24 -6.82 34.55 -8.11
CA THR A 24 -6.43 35.94 -8.30
C THR A 24 -5.84 36.50 -7.03
N HIS A 25 -4.57 36.85 -7.06
CA HIS A 25 -3.93 37.67 -6.01
C HIS A 25 -3.37 38.96 -6.59
N THR A 26 -3.93 40.05 -6.08
CA THR A 26 -3.42 41.41 -6.22
C THR A 26 -2.10 41.56 -5.42
N GLY A 27 -1.17 42.30 -6.04
CA GLY A 27 0.22 42.33 -5.66
C GLY A 27 0.57 43.09 -4.38
N HIS A 28 1.77 42.77 -3.91
CA HIS A 28 2.71 43.75 -3.37
C HIS A 28 4.14 43.27 -3.65
N LYS A 29 4.92 44.15 -4.31
CA LYS A 29 6.36 43.90 -4.61
C LYS A 29 7.18 44.39 -3.43
N GLU A 30 8.13 43.59 -2.95
CA GLU A 30 9.33 44.06 -2.26
C GLU A 30 10.58 43.32 -2.76
N PRO A 31 11.79 43.92 -2.68
CA PRO A 31 12.89 43.60 -3.58
C PRO A 31 13.83 42.52 -3.07
N LEU A 32 14.39 41.79 -4.04
CA LEU A 32 15.44 40.78 -3.89
C LEU A 32 16.70 41.33 -3.20
N LYS A 33 17.14 40.70 -2.12
CA LYS A 33 18.51 40.73 -1.63
C LYS A 33 19.18 39.38 -1.79
N ASN A 34 20.24 39.35 -2.59
CA ASN A 34 21.16 38.24 -2.76
C ASN A 34 21.79 37.81 -1.43
N GLY A 35 21.67 36.54 -1.07
CA GLY A 35 22.38 35.92 0.04
C GLY A 35 22.58 34.44 -0.20
N LEU A 36 23.83 34.07 -0.50
CA LEU A 36 24.26 32.66 -0.49
C LEU A 36 24.00 32.07 0.91
N HIS A 37 23.10 31.12 1.03
CA HIS A 37 22.94 30.31 2.24
C HIS A 37 23.33 28.87 2.00
N LYS A 38 24.32 28.43 2.78
CA LYS A 38 24.78 27.06 2.94
C LYS A 38 23.60 26.15 3.32
N ARG A 39 23.41 25.09 2.55
CA ARG A 39 22.48 23.98 2.89
C ARG A 39 23.05 23.21 4.10
N ASN A 40 22.50 23.46 5.27
CA ASN A 40 22.45 22.51 6.38
C ASN A 40 21.01 22.52 6.87
N GLY A 41 20.16 21.76 6.18
CA GLY A 41 18.77 21.54 6.55
C GLY A 41 18.63 20.23 7.30
N VAL A 42 18.92 20.23 8.60
CA VAL A 42 18.36 19.24 9.52
C VAL A 42 16.88 19.57 9.62
N CYS A 43 16.03 18.66 9.16
CA CYS A 43 14.60 18.73 9.43
C CYS A 43 14.38 18.79 10.95
N LYS A 44 14.09 19.95 11.49
CA LYS A 44 13.61 20.06 12.87
C LYS A 44 12.23 19.41 12.91
N ALA A 45 12.15 18.22 13.49
CA ALA A 45 10.90 17.65 13.93
C ALA A 45 10.15 18.70 14.75
N ALA A 46 8.94 19.01 14.33
CA ALA A 46 8.08 19.92 15.10
C ALA A 46 7.77 19.23 16.44
N GLN A 47 8.32 19.75 17.53
CA GLN A 47 7.94 19.34 18.87
C GLN A 47 6.45 19.68 19.07
N HIS A 48 5.62 18.67 19.02
CA HIS A 48 4.22 18.76 19.43
C HIS A 48 4.15 18.60 20.95
N ASN A 49 4.01 19.71 21.66
CA ASN A 49 3.53 19.69 23.04
C ASN A 49 2.06 19.27 23.02
N GLY A 50 1.79 17.98 23.22
CA GLY A 50 0.46 17.44 23.41
C GLY A 50 -0.12 17.97 24.73
N THR A 51 -1.07 18.89 24.65
CA THR A 51 -1.97 19.18 25.77
C THR A 51 -3.16 18.25 25.72
N PRO A 52 -3.60 17.65 26.86
CA PRO A 52 -4.67 16.64 26.92
C PRO A 52 -6.09 17.17 26.69
N ASN A 53 -6.26 18.35 26.20
CA ASN A 53 -7.57 18.93 25.88
C ASN A 53 -7.68 19.15 24.37
N GLY A 54 -8.57 18.40 23.75
CA GLY A 54 -8.88 18.35 22.34
C GLY A 54 -9.16 19.68 21.64
N THR A 55 -8.15 20.52 21.53
CA THR A 55 -8.16 21.67 20.65
C THR A 55 -7.69 21.20 19.28
N LEU A 56 -8.64 21.00 18.40
CA LEU A 56 -8.45 20.88 16.96
C LEU A 56 -7.32 21.79 16.47
N TYR A 57 -6.45 21.23 15.67
CA TYR A 57 -5.32 21.87 14.99
C TYR A 57 -5.66 23.28 14.52
N LYS A 58 -5.02 24.30 15.10
CA LYS A 58 -5.27 25.72 14.77
C LYS A 58 -4.54 26.22 13.52
N LYS A 59 -3.68 25.41 12.91
CA LYS A 59 -3.01 25.78 11.65
C LYS A 59 -3.47 24.84 10.55
N PRO A 60 -3.87 25.35 9.36
CA PRO A 60 -4.13 24.50 8.23
C PRO A 60 -2.86 23.72 7.90
N PHE A 61 -2.98 22.40 7.77
CA PHE A 61 -1.93 21.56 7.26
C PHE A 61 -1.70 21.94 5.79
N MET A 62 -0.53 22.42 5.47
CA MET A 62 -0.12 22.69 4.09
C MET A 62 0.87 21.62 3.67
N GLU A 63 0.43 20.71 2.81
CA GLU A 63 1.34 19.85 2.06
C GLU A 63 2.09 20.75 1.07
N SER A 64 3.40 20.87 1.24
CA SER A 64 4.25 21.48 0.23
C SER A 64 4.81 20.37 -0.65
N PHE A 65 4.17 20.10 -1.77
CA PHE A 65 4.80 19.32 -2.83
C PHE A 65 5.85 20.20 -3.51
N GLU A 66 7.04 19.64 -3.79
CA GLU A 66 7.96 20.27 -4.72
C GLU A 66 7.30 20.28 -6.10
N GLU A 67 6.79 21.41 -6.53
CA GLU A 67 6.24 21.57 -7.87
C GLU A 67 7.40 21.43 -8.89
N ALA A 68 7.27 20.47 -9.79
CA ALA A 68 8.22 20.33 -10.89
C ALA A 68 8.19 21.62 -11.74
N PRO A 69 9.36 22.18 -12.12
CA PRO A 69 9.40 23.34 -13.00
C PRO A 69 8.60 23.10 -14.28
N ILE A 70 7.86 24.09 -14.74
CA ILE A 70 6.93 23.95 -15.85
C ILE A 70 7.59 23.41 -17.13
N TYR A 71 8.86 23.77 -17.36
CA TYR A 71 9.61 23.27 -18.51
C TYR A 71 9.85 21.76 -18.42
N VAL A 72 10.05 21.20 -17.22
CA VAL A 72 10.19 19.75 -17.01
C VAL A 72 8.88 19.05 -17.34
N ALA A 73 7.75 19.59 -16.88
CA ALA A 73 6.44 19.05 -17.21
C ALA A 73 6.22 19.07 -18.74
N VAL A 74 6.48 20.19 -19.40
CA VAL A 74 6.33 20.32 -20.86
C VAL A 74 7.21 19.32 -21.60
N LEU A 75 8.50 19.21 -21.26
CA LEU A 75 9.41 18.25 -21.88
C LEU A 75 8.98 16.80 -21.66
N THR A 76 8.46 16.48 -20.49
CA THR A 76 7.91 15.14 -20.20
C THR A 76 6.72 14.82 -21.08
N TYR A 77 5.75 15.74 -21.22
CA TYR A 77 4.61 15.53 -22.13
C TYR A 77 5.02 15.44 -23.60
N ILE A 78 5.98 16.24 -24.05
CA ILE A 78 6.53 16.12 -25.40
C ILE A 78 7.19 14.75 -25.60
N GLY A 79 7.99 14.29 -24.62
CA GLY A 79 8.61 12.96 -24.64
C GLY A 79 7.58 11.84 -24.76
N TYR A 80 6.52 11.87 -23.96
CA TYR A 80 5.42 10.91 -24.08
C TYR A 80 4.70 11.00 -25.43
N GLY A 81 4.49 12.21 -25.96
CA GLY A 81 3.89 12.41 -27.28
C GLY A 81 4.72 11.77 -28.39
N VAL A 82 6.04 11.96 -28.38
CA VAL A 82 6.97 11.34 -29.33
C VAL A 82 6.92 9.81 -29.23
N VAL A 83 7.03 9.25 -28.01
CA VAL A 83 6.99 7.79 -27.82
C VAL A 83 5.64 7.21 -28.25
N THR A 84 4.54 7.92 -28.02
CA THR A 84 3.21 7.51 -28.46
C THR A 84 3.09 7.49 -29.99
N LEU A 85 3.60 8.52 -30.67
CA LEU A 85 3.62 8.57 -32.15
C LEU A 85 4.40 7.37 -32.71
N PHE A 86 5.60 7.11 -32.20
CA PHE A 86 6.38 5.93 -32.62
C PHE A 86 5.67 4.61 -32.28
N GLY A 87 4.92 4.56 -31.18
CA GLY A 87 4.10 3.40 -30.84
C GLY A 87 3.04 3.10 -31.89
N TYR A 88 2.30 4.10 -32.35
CA TYR A 88 1.33 3.93 -33.44
C TYR A 88 1.98 3.53 -34.76
N LEU A 89 3.14 4.10 -35.07
CA LEU A 89 3.90 3.70 -36.28
C LEU A 89 4.31 2.22 -36.22
N ARG A 90 4.76 1.75 -35.05
CA ARG A 90 5.11 0.33 -34.84
C ARG A 90 3.90 -0.59 -34.92
N ASP A 91 2.77 -0.21 -34.34
CA ASP A 91 1.53 -0.99 -34.46
C ASP A 91 1.06 -1.08 -35.93
N PHE A 92 1.20 0.01 -36.70
CA PHE A 92 0.96 -0.01 -38.13
C PHE A 92 1.90 -0.97 -38.85
N MET A 93 3.22 -0.94 -38.56
CA MET A 93 4.19 -1.85 -39.20
C MET A 93 3.90 -3.32 -38.83
N ARG A 94 3.46 -3.61 -37.59
CA ARG A 94 3.05 -4.96 -37.17
C ARG A 94 1.82 -5.43 -37.92
N ALA A 95 0.83 -4.56 -38.07
CA ALA A 95 -0.39 -4.86 -38.85
C ALA A 95 -0.11 -5.20 -40.30
N TRP A 96 0.98 -4.63 -40.86
CA TRP A 96 1.42 -4.91 -42.22
C TRP A 96 2.46 -6.04 -42.32
N GLY A 97 2.76 -6.70 -41.23
CA GLY A 97 3.74 -7.81 -41.17
C GLY A 97 5.21 -7.37 -41.37
N LEU A 98 5.49 -6.07 -41.30
CA LEU A 98 6.84 -5.52 -41.41
C LEU A 98 7.65 -5.64 -40.13
N GLU A 99 6.97 -5.74 -38.96
CA GLU A 99 7.56 -6.00 -37.67
C GLU A 99 6.92 -7.24 -37.05
N LYS A 100 7.73 -8.10 -36.39
CA LYS A 100 7.26 -9.30 -35.74
C LYS A 100 6.30 -8.94 -34.59
N CYS A 101 5.13 -9.56 -34.61
CA CYS A 101 4.18 -9.49 -33.49
C CYS A 101 4.48 -10.63 -32.51
N HIS A 102 4.64 -10.30 -31.23
CA HIS A 102 4.88 -11.27 -30.16
C HIS A 102 3.60 -11.57 -29.34
N MET A 103 2.43 -11.26 -29.90
CA MET A 103 1.16 -11.61 -29.22
C MET A 103 1.03 -13.11 -29.08
N ALA A 104 0.46 -13.54 -27.96
CA ALA A 104 0.10 -14.94 -27.78
C ALA A 104 -1.04 -15.29 -28.74
N GLU A 105 -0.84 -16.32 -29.53
CA GLU A 105 -1.83 -16.83 -30.47
C GLU A 105 -2.50 -18.08 -29.91
N GLU A 106 -3.80 -18.21 -30.15
CA GLU A 106 -4.53 -19.44 -29.84
C GLU A 106 -4.02 -20.57 -30.73
N ARG A 107 -4.06 -21.81 -30.20
CA ARG A 107 -3.73 -22.99 -31.01
C ARG A 107 -4.72 -23.16 -32.15
N GLU A 108 -4.28 -23.77 -33.24
CA GLU A 108 -5.10 -23.99 -34.44
C GLU A 108 -6.42 -24.68 -34.08
N GLU A 109 -6.38 -25.63 -33.17
CA GLU A 109 -7.53 -26.43 -32.70
C GLU A 109 -8.53 -25.62 -31.88
N GLN A 110 -8.15 -24.41 -31.45
CA GLN A 110 -8.92 -23.53 -30.56
C GLN A 110 -9.35 -22.23 -31.23
N LYS A 111 -9.15 -22.10 -32.52
CA LYS A 111 -9.51 -20.88 -33.28
C LYS A 111 -11.00 -20.51 -33.18
N ASP A 112 -11.85 -21.49 -33.00
CA ASP A 112 -13.31 -21.32 -32.85
C ASP A 112 -13.74 -21.03 -31.41
N PHE A 113 -12.79 -21.05 -30.44
CA PHE A 113 -13.09 -20.75 -29.05
C PHE A 113 -13.01 -19.25 -28.80
N VAL A 114 -13.68 -18.81 -27.73
CA VAL A 114 -13.42 -17.46 -27.22
C VAL A 114 -11.96 -17.40 -26.79
N PRO A 115 -11.16 -16.43 -27.27
CA PRO A 115 -9.74 -16.36 -26.95
C PRO A 115 -9.47 -16.39 -25.46
N LEU A 116 -8.61 -17.30 -25.01
CA LEU A 116 -8.12 -17.34 -23.64
C LEU A 116 -7.21 -16.14 -23.37
N TYR A 117 -6.40 -15.78 -24.37
CA TYR A 117 -5.55 -14.62 -24.35
C TYR A 117 -6.33 -13.44 -24.90
N GLN A 118 -7.01 -12.69 -24.02
CA GLN A 118 -7.48 -11.36 -24.39
C GLN A 118 -6.27 -10.45 -24.55
N ASP A 119 -6.43 -9.33 -25.28
CA ASP A 119 -5.40 -8.31 -25.49
C ASP A 119 -4.84 -7.81 -24.16
N PHE A 120 -4.02 -8.63 -23.48
CA PHE A 120 -3.21 -8.17 -22.36
C PHE A 120 -2.21 -7.11 -22.80
N GLU A 121 -1.91 -7.11 -24.07
CA GLU A 121 -1.00 -6.17 -24.67
C GLU A 121 -1.76 -4.96 -25.18
N ASN A 122 -2.20 -4.15 -24.22
CA ASN A 122 -2.65 -2.82 -24.58
C ASN A 122 -1.47 -2.03 -25.21
N PHE A 123 -1.79 -0.96 -25.88
CA PHE A 123 -0.82 -0.08 -26.55
C PHE A 123 0.35 0.31 -25.63
N TYR A 124 0.08 0.58 -24.33
CA TYR A 124 1.09 0.92 -23.34
C TYR A 124 2.09 -0.21 -23.16
N THR A 125 1.63 -1.42 -22.92
CA THR A 125 2.51 -2.59 -22.70
C THR A 125 3.39 -2.83 -23.92
N ARG A 126 2.81 -2.90 -25.13
CA ARG A 126 3.58 -3.17 -26.36
C ARG A 126 4.63 -2.13 -26.66
N ASN A 127 4.31 -0.86 -26.48
CA ASN A 127 5.13 0.22 -27.04
C ASN A 127 5.90 1.02 -26.00
N LEU A 128 5.47 1.05 -24.72
CA LEU A 128 6.14 1.78 -23.66
C LEU A 128 6.81 0.85 -22.64
N TYR A 129 6.02 -0.03 -21.99
CA TYR A 129 6.53 -0.88 -20.92
C TYR A 129 7.67 -1.81 -21.39
N MET A 130 7.55 -2.39 -22.59
CA MET A 130 8.58 -3.28 -23.13
C MET A 130 9.94 -2.59 -23.31
N ARG A 131 9.99 -1.28 -23.47
CA ARG A 131 11.26 -0.52 -23.57
C ARG A 131 12.03 -0.48 -22.25
N VAL A 132 11.31 -0.46 -21.14
CA VAL A 132 11.88 -0.33 -19.79
C VAL A 132 11.78 -1.62 -18.97
N ARG A 133 11.22 -2.67 -19.56
CA ARG A 133 10.97 -3.96 -18.88
C ARG A 133 12.25 -4.55 -18.26
N ASP A 134 13.42 -4.31 -18.84
CA ASP A 134 14.66 -4.83 -18.29
C ASP A 134 15.05 -4.18 -16.94
N ASN A 135 14.48 -3.03 -16.63
CA ASN A 135 14.66 -2.41 -15.29
C ASN A 135 13.86 -3.12 -14.19
N TRP A 136 12.91 -3.97 -14.57
CA TRP A 136 11.99 -4.63 -13.67
C TRP A 136 12.24 -6.12 -13.61
N ASN A 137 11.86 -6.72 -12.47
CA ASN A 137 11.82 -8.17 -12.34
C ASN A 137 13.16 -8.85 -12.65
N ARG A 138 14.27 -8.22 -12.26
CA ARG A 138 15.61 -8.80 -12.39
C ARG A 138 15.82 -9.77 -11.25
N PRO A 139 16.30 -11.02 -11.51
CA PRO A 139 16.51 -12.00 -10.45
C PRO A 139 17.67 -11.58 -9.54
N ILE A 140 17.36 -11.42 -8.27
CA ILE A 140 18.34 -11.24 -7.20
C ILE A 140 18.87 -12.62 -6.81
N CYS A 141 20.19 -12.77 -6.70
CA CYS A 141 20.85 -14.03 -6.34
C CYS A 141 21.69 -13.96 -5.06
N SER A 142 21.40 -12.97 -4.22
CA SER A 142 21.98 -12.79 -2.89
C SER A 142 20.90 -12.34 -1.89
N VAL A 143 21.30 -12.03 -0.66
CA VAL A 143 20.41 -11.41 0.32
C VAL A 143 19.95 -10.02 -0.17
N PRO A 144 18.67 -9.68 -0.09
CA PRO A 144 18.14 -8.39 -0.54
C PRO A 144 18.38 -7.27 0.48
N GLY A 145 19.65 -7.04 0.82
CA GLY A 145 20.11 -5.97 1.70
C GLY A 145 20.29 -4.62 0.99
N PRO A 146 21.11 -3.69 1.53
CA PRO A 146 21.42 -2.41 0.90
C PRO A 146 22.23 -2.57 -0.38
N GLN A 147 22.91 -3.69 -0.53
CA GLN A 147 23.53 -4.16 -1.76
C GLN A 147 23.09 -5.58 -2.04
N PHE A 148 22.94 -5.93 -3.31
CA PHE A 148 22.59 -7.29 -3.72
C PHE A 148 23.24 -7.64 -5.06
N ASP A 149 23.28 -8.92 -5.35
CA ASP A 149 23.77 -9.46 -6.60
C ASP A 149 22.62 -9.77 -7.55
N LEU A 150 22.79 -9.46 -8.83
CA LEU A 150 21.82 -9.70 -9.88
C LEU A 150 22.33 -10.72 -10.88
N MET A 151 21.46 -11.61 -11.34
CA MET A 151 21.76 -12.43 -12.50
C MET A 151 21.78 -11.57 -13.76
N GLU A 152 22.90 -11.63 -14.51
CA GLU A 152 22.98 -10.95 -15.81
C GLU A 152 22.08 -11.64 -16.82
N ARG A 153 21.26 -10.84 -17.50
CA ARG A 153 20.40 -11.30 -18.60
C ARG A 153 20.57 -10.39 -19.81
N LEU A 154 20.46 -10.96 -21.00
CA LEU A 154 20.50 -10.25 -22.29
C LEU A 154 19.21 -10.50 -23.05
N THR A 155 18.87 -9.57 -23.93
CA THR A 155 17.71 -9.65 -24.82
C THR A 155 18.15 -9.28 -26.23
N ASP A 156 17.60 -9.96 -27.22
CA ASP A 156 17.83 -9.70 -28.65
C ASP A 156 16.53 -9.25 -29.36
N ASP A 157 15.41 -9.11 -28.62
CA ASP A 157 14.07 -8.89 -29.18
C ASP A 157 13.29 -7.77 -28.43
N TYR A 158 13.96 -6.71 -28.03
CA TYR A 158 13.34 -5.57 -27.32
C TYR A 158 12.64 -5.97 -26.01
N ASN A 159 13.28 -6.81 -25.20
CA ASN A 159 12.80 -7.24 -23.90
C ASN A 159 11.57 -8.18 -23.91
N TRP A 160 11.26 -8.81 -25.04
CA TRP A 160 10.23 -9.83 -25.09
C TRP A 160 10.70 -11.12 -24.41
N THR A 161 11.92 -11.56 -24.74
CA THR A 161 12.55 -12.71 -24.10
C THR A 161 13.92 -12.36 -23.52
N TYR A 162 14.33 -13.11 -22.51
CA TYR A 162 15.63 -12.96 -21.87
C TYR A 162 16.36 -14.28 -21.86
N ARG A 163 17.69 -14.22 -22.05
CA ARG A 163 18.59 -15.32 -21.79
C ARG A 163 19.58 -14.93 -20.69
N TYR A 164 19.79 -15.82 -19.74
CA TYR A 164 20.77 -15.62 -18.70
C TYR A 164 22.16 -15.99 -19.20
N THR A 165 23.16 -15.18 -18.90
CA THR A 165 24.55 -15.38 -19.36
C THR A 165 25.35 -16.30 -18.45
N GLY A 166 24.85 -16.57 -17.26
CA GLY A 166 25.58 -17.27 -16.19
C GLY A 166 26.50 -16.35 -15.37
N LYS A 167 26.61 -15.08 -15.74
CA LYS A 167 27.35 -14.09 -14.95
C LYS A 167 26.48 -13.44 -13.89
N VAL A 168 27.14 -12.94 -12.84
CA VAL A 168 26.51 -12.21 -11.74
C VAL A 168 27.06 -10.79 -11.71
N ILE A 169 26.16 -9.82 -11.68
CA ILE A 169 26.47 -8.41 -11.47
C ILE A 169 26.45 -8.19 -9.97
N LYS A 170 27.62 -7.96 -9.37
CA LYS A 170 27.79 -7.88 -7.92
C LYS A 170 27.62 -6.48 -7.37
N ASP A 171 27.32 -6.42 -6.09
CA ASP A 171 27.34 -5.20 -5.26
C ASP A 171 26.45 -4.07 -5.81
N VAL A 172 25.28 -4.41 -6.39
CA VAL A 172 24.33 -3.44 -6.91
C VAL A 172 23.64 -2.74 -5.75
N ILE A 173 23.70 -1.41 -5.71
CA ILE A 173 23.05 -0.61 -4.67
C ILE A 173 21.53 -0.74 -4.77
N ASN A 174 20.89 -1.13 -3.68
CA ASN A 174 19.46 -1.31 -3.58
C ASN A 174 18.75 0.01 -3.29
N MET A 175 18.20 0.63 -4.33
CA MET A 175 17.39 1.85 -4.22
C MET A 175 15.88 1.60 -4.44
N GLY A 176 15.47 0.34 -4.62
CA GLY A 176 14.11 0.00 -5.07
C GLY A 176 13.27 -0.77 -4.06
N SER A 177 13.80 -1.18 -2.91
CA SER A 177 13.04 -1.92 -1.91
C SER A 177 12.45 -1.03 -0.82
N TYR A 178 11.34 -1.50 -0.23
CA TYR A 178 10.69 -0.84 0.93
C TYR A 178 11.22 -1.36 2.27
N ASN A 179 12.45 -1.83 2.32
CA ASN A 179 13.10 -2.34 3.53
C ASN A 179 13.55 -1.17 4.43
N TYR A 180 12.58 -0.45 5.00
CA TYR A 180 12.81 0.85 5.68
C TYR A 180 13.78 0.77 6.85
N LEU A 181 13.79 -0.32 7.60
CA LEU A 181 14.62 -0.50 8.78
C LEU A 181 15.79 -1.49 8.57
N GLY A 182 15.92 -2.08 7.38
CA GLY A 182 17.01 -3.00 7.06
C GLY A 182 16.80 -4.45 7.52
N PHE A 183 15.68 -4.80 8.11
CA PHE A 183 15.46 -6.15 8.68
C PHE A 183 15.31 -7.28 7.66
N ALA A 184 15.29 -6.99 6.36
CA ALA A 184 15.37 -8.03 5.33
C ALA A 184 16.79 -8.60 5.14
N GLU A 185 17.78 -8.05 5.84
CA GLU A 185 19.14 -8.58 5.86
C GLU A 185 19.26 -9.82 6.75
N ASN A 186 20.31 -10.61 6.49
CA ASN A 186 20.65 -11.73 7.35
C ASN A 186 21.40 -11.23 8.59
N ASP A 187 20.71 -11.13 9.71
CA ASP A 187 21.36 -10.98 11.00
C ASP A 187 21.69 -12.37 11.59
N PRO A 188 22.93 -12.63 12.03
CA PRO A 188 23.32 -13.94 12.54
C PRO A 188 22.48 -14.44 13.70
N GLU A 189 22.05 -13.57 14.60
CA GLU A 189 21.21 -13.95 15.76
C GLU A 189 19.79 -14.31 15.33
N SER A 190 19.21 -13.54 14.41
CA SER A 190 17.89 -13.84 13.83
C SER A 190 17.90 -15.16 13.08
N LEU A 191 18.96 -15.46 12.35
CA LEU A 191 19.09 -16.73 11.62
C LEU A 191 19.12 -17.95 12.54
N VAL A 192 19.73 -17.86 13.73
CA VAL A 192 19.74 -18.98 14.69
C VAL A 192 18.31 -19.28 15.15
N SER A 193 17.57 -18.30 15.59
CA SER A 193 16.19 -18.46 16.07
C SER A 193 15.25 -18.97 14.96
N VAL A 194 15.34 -18.43 13.76
CA VAL A 194 14.53 -18.90 12.62
C VAL A 194 14.90 -20.36 12.28
N LYS A 195 16.18 -20.76 12.36
CA LYS A 195 16.60 -22.14 12.16
C LYS A 195 16.01 -23.08 13.20
N ASP A 196 16.00 -22.69 14.48
CA ASP A 196 15.43 -23.47 15.57
C ASP A 196 13.92 -23.68 15.38
N VAL A 197 13.21 -22.63 14.92
CA VAL A 197 11.79 -22.71 14.57
C VAL A 197 11.55 -23.65 13.38
N VAL A 198 12.40 -23.61 12.34
CA VAL A 198 12.30 -24.56 11.22
C VAL A 198 12.50 -26.00 11.69
N GLN A 199 13.40 -26.25 12.64
CA GLN A 199 13.61 -27.59 13.20
C GLN A 199 12.44 -28.07 14.04
N SER A 200 11.77 -27.17 14.76
CA SER A 200 10.69 -27.49 15.70
C SER A 200 9.32 -27.58 15.03
N TYR A 201 9.01 -26.66 14.10
CA TYR A 201 7.69 -26.51 13.48
C TYR A 201 7.67 -26.85 11.99
N GLY A 202 8.83 -26.97 11.32
CA GLY A 202 8.93 -27.06 9.88
C GLY A 202 8.76 -25.71 9.19
N VAL A 203 8.61 -25.75 7.86
CA VAL A 203 8.57 -24.54 7.01
C VAL A 203 7.15 -24.05 6.69
N GLY A 204 6.14 -24.87 6.89
CA GLY A 204 4.76 -24.54 6.54
C GLY A 204 3.74 -25.24 7.41
N VAL A 205 2.52 -24.75 7.42
CA VAL A 205 1.44 -25.24 8.30
C VAL A 205 0.45 -26.14 7.55
N CYS A 206 0.32 -25.97 6.23
CA CYS A 206 -0.56 -26.73 5.35
C CYS A 206 -2.05 -26.72 5.76
N SER A 207 -2.48 -25.68 6.50
CA SER A 207 -3.87 -25.49 6.93
C SER A 207 -4.20 -24.03 7.10
N THR A 208 -5.49 -23.72 7.24
CA THR A 208 -5.97 -22.37 7.50
C THR A 208 -5.99 -22.06 8.99
N ARG A 209 -6.04 -20.76 9.35
CA ARG A 209 -6.11 -20.33 10.76
C ARG A 209 -7.34 -20.86 11.48
N GLN A 210 -8.45 -21.03 10.78
CA GLN A 210 -9.70 -21.54 11.35
C GLN A 210 -9.65 -23.04 11.64
N GLU A 211 -8.90 -23.80 10.84
CA GLU A 211 -8.78 -25.24 11.00
C GLU A 211 -7.60 -25.61 11.92
N MET A 212 -6.56 -26.23 11.40
CA MET A 212 -5.41 -26.70 12.15
C MET A 212 -4.17 -25.82 12.00
N GLY A 213 -4.32 -24.64 11.42
CA GLY A 213 -3.21 -23.73 11.12
C GLY A 213 -2.95 -22.65 12.18
N HIS A 214 -3.50 -22.76 13.37
CA HIS A 214 -3.26 -21.81 14.46
C HIS A 214 -2.17 -22.35 15.40
N LEU A 215 -0.97 -21.80 15.30
CA LEU A 215 0.17 -22.16 16.12
C LEU A 215 0.32 -21.21 17.31
N ASP A 216 1.05 -21.63 18.33
CA ASP A 216 1.38 -20.81 19.51
C ASP A 216 2.22 -19.56 19.15
N ASN A 217 3.17 -19.68 18.21
CA ASN A 217 3.94 -18.53 17.74
C ASN A 217 3.06 -17.50 17.00
N HIS A 218 1.96 -17.91 16.36
CA HIS A 218 0.97 -16.96 15.83
C HIS A 218 0.31 -16.16 16.96
N LYS A 219 -0.01 -16.84 18.08
CA LYS A 219 -0.60 -16.18 19.24
C LYS A 219 0.37 -15.20 19.88
N GLU A 220 1.64 -15.59 20.03
CA GLU A 220 2.70 -14.71 20.54
C GLU A 220 2.83 -13.47 19.66
N LEU A 221 2.86 -13.63 18.33
CA LEU A 221 2.96 -12.52 17.40
C LEU A 221 1.73 -11.60 17.51
N GLU A 222 0.52 -12.13 17.59
CA GLU A 222 -0.71 -11.35 17.74
C GLU A 222 -0.72 -10.54 19.04
N ASP A 223 -0.27 -11.14 20.15
CA ASP A 223 -0.15 -10.44 21.43
C ASP A 223 0.89 -9.30 21.37
N LEU A 224 2.04 -9.55 20.77
CA LEU A 224 3.06 -8.52 20.57
C LEU A 224 2.58 -7.37 19.69
N VAL A 225 1.83 -7.66 18.62
CA VAL A 225 1.24 -6.62 17.76
C VAL A 225 0.21 -5.79 18.52
N ALA A 226 -0.66 -6.43 19.31
CA ALA A 226 -1.65 -5.73 20.11
C ALA A 226 -1.00 -4.84 21.17
N GLU A 227 0.03 -5.34 21.86
CA GLU A 227 0.84 -4.58 22.82
C GLU A 227 1.56 -3.41 22.17
N PHE A 228 2.22 -3.65 21.02
CA PHE A 228 2.94 -2.61 20.29
C PHE A 228 2.03 -1.47 19.87
N LEU A 229 0.82 -1.77 19.42
CA LEU A 229 -0.14 -0.76 18.97
C LEU A 229 -0.97 -0.15 20.11
N GLY A 230 -0.99 -0.76 21.29
CA GLY A 230 -1.82 -0.32 22.42
C GLY A 230 -3.31 -0.57 22.20
N VAL A 231 -3.68 -1.70 21.61
CA VAL A 231 -5.07 -2.10 21.35
C VAL A 231 -5.42 -3.44 22.03
N GLU A 232 -6.71 -3.79 22.04
CA GLU A 232 -7.19 -4.97 22.77
C GLU A 232 -6.75 -6.30 22.16
N GLU A 233 -6.69 -6.40 20.83
CA GLU A 233 -6.43 -7.66 20.13
C GLU A 233 -5.90 -7.39 18.73
N ALA A 234 -5.14 -8.34 18.18
CA ALA A 234 -4.71 -8.35 16.79
C ALA A 234 -4.88 -9.73 16.17
N MET A 235 -4.91 -9.78 14.84
CA MET A 235 -4.90 -11.00 14.04
C MET A 235 -3.92 -10.84 12.89
N VAL A 236 -3.04 -11.83 12.69
CA VAL A 236 -2.06 -11.83 11.61
C VAL A 236 -2.50 -12.66 10.41
N PHE A 237 -2.07 -12.25 9.23
CA PHE A 237 -2.38 -12.85 7.93
C PHE A 237 -1.12 -13.05 7.12
N SER A 238 -1.09 -14.09 6.30
CA SER A 238 0.09 -14.48 5.53
C SER A 238 0.46 -13.54 4.36
N MET A 239 -0.46 -12.65 3.92
CA MET A 239 -0.26 -11.78 2.78
C MET A 239 -0.77 -10.36 3.06
N GLY A 240 0.12 -9.34 2.97
CA GLY A 240 -0.23 -7.94 3.22
C GLY A 240 -1.34 -7.42 2.31
N PHE A 241 -1.28 -7.68 1.00
CA PHE A 241 -2.33 -7.30 0.05
C PHE A 241 -3.69 -7.91 0.41
N ALA A 242 -3.70 -9.22 0.71
CA ALA A 242 -4.92 -9.94 1.07
C ALA A 242 -5.48 -9.50 2.43
N THR A 243 -4.67 -8.94 3.31
CA THR A 243 -5.13 -8.36 4.58
C THR A 243 -6.19 -7.29 4.33
N ASN A 244 -6.03 -6.43 3.33
CA ASN A 244 -7.05 -5.46 2.93
C ASN A 244 -8.17 -6.13 2.11
N SER A 245 -7.81 -6.78 0.99
CA SER A 245 -8.77 -7.21 -0.01
C SER A 245 -9.73 -8.30 0.48
N MET A 246 -9.34 -9.10 1.48
CA MET A 246 -10.15 -10.21 2.00
C MET A 246 -10.85 -9.89 3.32
N ASN A 247 -10.44 -8.84 4.05
CA ASN A 247 -11.07 -8.47 5.31
C ASN A 247 -12.11 -7.37 5.16
N ILE A 248 -11.93 -6.40 4.25
CA ILE A 248 -12.93 -5.36 3.99
C ILE A 248 -14.29 -5.97 3.62
N PRO A 249 -14.38 -7.00 2.74
CA PRO A 249 -15.65 -7.67 2.44
C PRO A 249 -16.34 -8.35 3.63
N ALA A 250 -15.57 -8.75 4.65
CA ALA A 250 -16.14 -9.29 5.88
C ALA A 250 -16.79 -8.21 6.76
N LEU A 251 -16.28 -6.98 6.70
CA LEU A 251 -16.72 -5.88 7.55
C LEU A 251 -17.94 -5.13 7.00
N VAL A 252 -18.03 -4.99 5.68
CA VAL A 252 -19.06 -4.20 4.98
C VAL A 252 -19.57 -4.93 3.73
N GLY A 253 -20.82 -4.66 3.37
CA GLY A 253 -21.48 -5.30 2.24
C GLY A 253 -22.64 -4.46 1.71
N LYS A 254 -23.58 -5.10 1.01
CA LYS A 254 -24.77 -4.42 0.47
C LYS A 254 -25.53 -3.63 1.54
N GLY A 255 -25.83 -2.37 1.23
CA GLY A 255 -26.49 -1.42 2.14
C GLY A 255 -25.54 -0.66 3.05
N CYS A 256 -24.22 -0.91 2.93
CA CYS A 256 -23.17 -0.09 3.53
C CYS A 256 -22.61 0.92 2.53
N LEU A 257 -22.02 2.00 3.05
CA LEU A 257 -21.29 3.00 2.28
C LEU A 257 -19.81 2.95 2.66
N ILE A 258 -18.95 2.96 1.64
CA ILE A 258 -17.51 3.17 1.78
C ILE A 258 -17.20 4.57 1.23
N LEU A 259 -16.52 5.38 2.03
CA LEU A 259 -15.89 6.64 1.61
C LEU A 259 -14.38 6.38 1.49
N SER A 260 -13.90 6.28 0.26
CA SER A 260 -12.51 5.96 -0.06
C SER A 260 -11.76 7.21 -0.48
N ASP A 261 -10.56 7.43 0.06
CA ASP A 261 -9.65 8.44 -0.49
C ASP A 261 -9.30 8.11 -1.94
N GLU A 262 -9.17 9.13 -2.80
CA GLU A 262 -8.91 8.94 -4.24
C GLU A 262 -7.54 8.33 -4.55
N LEU A 263 -6.60 8.38 -3.62
CA LEU A 263 -5.22 7.86 -3.76
C LEU A 263 -5.00 6.52 -3.07
N ASN A 264 -6.04 5.91 -2.51
CA ASN A 264 -5.94 4.64 -1.81
C ASN A 264 -5.31 3.54 -2.67
N HIS A 265 -4.51 2.71 -2.02
CA HIS A 265 -3.82 1.56 -2.60
C HIS A 265 -4.80 0.57 -3.24
N THR A 266 -4.35 -0.11 -4.29
CA THR A 266 -5.15 -1.09 -5.05
C THR A 266 -5.77 -2.18 -4.18
N SER A 267 -5.14 -2.61 -3.08
CA SER A 267 -5.69 -3.60 -2.15
C SER A 267 -6.94 -3.11 -1.42
N LEU A 268 -6.98 -1.83 -1.02
CA LEU A 268 -8.15 -1.19 -0.43
C LEU A 268 -9.28 -1.06 -1.46
N ILE A 269 -8.93 -0.62 -2.69
CA ILE A 269 -9.88 -0.49 -3.80
C ILE A 269 -10.49 -1.85 -4.15
N LEU A 270 -9.67 -2.90 -4.23
CA LEU A 270 -10.14 -4.26 -4.52
C LEU A 270 -11.06 -4.77 -3.40
N GLY A 271 -10.65 -4.63 -2.15
CA GLY A 271 -11.47 -5.00 -1.00
C GLY A 271 -12.81 -4.28 -0.96
N ALA A 272 -12.79 -2.97 -1.24
CA ALA A 272 -14.01 -2.17 -1.35
C ALA A 272 -14.94 -2.70 -2.47
N ARG A 273 -14.40 -3.02 -3.64
CA ARG A 273 -15.18 -3.58 -4.77
C ARG A 273 -15.75 -4.96 -4.45
N LEU A 274 -14.96 -5.84 -3.86
CA LEU A 274 -15.38 -7.21 -3.50
C LEU A 274 -16.47 -7.22 -2.43
N SER A 275 -16.55 -6.19 -1.60
CA SER A 275 -17.57 -6.09 -0.54
C SER A 275 -19.01 -5.95 -1.05
N GLY A 276 -19.19 -5.42 -2.26
CA GLY A 276 -20.51 -5.09 -2.80
C GLY A 276 -21.19 -3.89 -2.11
N ALA A 277 -20.47 -3.17 -1.26
CA ALA A 277 -20.94 -1.90 -0.68
C ALA A 277 -20.97 -0.79 -1.75
N THR A 278 -21.72 0.27 -1.49
CA THR A 278 -21.65 1.48 -2.32
C THR A 278 -20.36 2.22 -2.02
N ILE A 279 -19.60 2.55 -3.06
CA ILE A 279 -18.32 3.25 -2.92
C ILE A 279 -18.48 4.67 -3.43
N ARG A 280 -18.04 5.64 -2.63
CA ARG A 280 -17.87 7.03 -3.03
C ARG A 280 -16.43 7.45 -2.77
N ILE A 281 -15.84 8.15 -3.72
CA ILE A 281 -14.47 8.63 -3.64
C ILE A 281 -14.47 10.07 -3.19
N PHE A 282 -13.69 10.41 -2.17
CA PHE A 282 -13.45 11.79 -1.79
C PHE A 282 -12.04 12.23 -2.19
N LYS A 283 -11.87 13.53 -2.36
CA LYS A 283 -10.60 14.15 -2.75
C LYS A 283 -9.56 14.00 -1.66
N HIS A 284 -8.34 13.63 -2.07
CA HIS A 284 -7.23 13.39 -1.15
C HIS A 284 -7.04 14.55 -0.18
N ASN A 285 -6.94 14.21 1.11
CA ASN A 285 -6.75 15.16 2.22
C ASN A 285 -7.73 16.36 2.23
N ASN A 286 -8.85 16.30 1.50
CA ASN A 286 -9.85 17.36 1.45
C ASN A 286 -10.99 17.08 2.44
N MET A 287 -10.86 17.64 3.65
CA MET A 287 -11.81 17.42 4.73
C MET A 287 -13.19 18.03 4.45
N GLN A 288 -13.26 19.13 3.71
CA GLN A 288 -14.55 19.73 3.29
C GLN A 288 -15.30 18.79 2.33
N ASN A 289 -14.57 18.15 1.41
CA ASN A 289 -15.16 17.16 0.50
C ASN A 289 -15.62 15.91 1.26
N LEU A 290 -14.81 15.39 2.19
CA LEU A 290 -15.18 14.27 3.04
C LEU A 290 -16.41 14.61 3.90
N GLU A 291 -16.44 15.76 4.56
CA GLU A 291 -17.58 16.20 5.37
C GLU A 291 -18.85 16.37 4.54
N LYS A 292 -18.73 16.96 3.34
CA LYS A 292 -19.88 17.09 2.41
C LYS A 292 -20.49 15.72 2.09
N GLN A 293 -19.64 14.72 1.81
CA GLN A 293 -20.10 13.37 1.49
C GLN A 293 -20.71 12.65 2.69
N LEU A 294 -20.13 12.83 3.90
CA LEU A 294 -20.68 12.29 5.15
C LEU A 294 -22.06 12.90 5.44
N ARG A 295 -22.20 14.21 5.31
CA ARG A 295 -23.48 14.91 5.48
C ARG A 295 -24.52 14.41 4.50
N ASP A 296 -24.18 14.34 3.22
CA ASP A 296 -25.05 13.80 2.18
C ASP A 296 -25.48 12.35 2.48
N ALA A 297 -24.55 11.53 2.93
CA ALA A 297 -24.83 10.13 3.30
C ALA A 297 -25.84 10.02 4.45
N VAL A 298 -25.75 10.89 5.47
CA VAL A 298 -26.65 10.88 6.62
C VAL A 298 -28.02 11.47 6.26
N VAL A 299 -28.05 12.56 5.48
CA VAL A 299 -29.29 13.27 5.14
C VAL A 299 -30.09 12.50 4.08
N ASN A 300 -29.44 12.08 3.00
CA ASN A 300 -30.12 11.50 1.83
C ASN A 300 -30.19 9.97 1.85
N GLY A 301 -29.34 9.32 2.67
CA GLY A 301 -29.31 7.87 2.78
C GLY A 301 -28.89 7.17 1.48
N GLN A 302 -29.41 5.95 1.29
CA GLN A 302 -29.13 5.10 0.13
C GLN A 302 -29.81 5.64 -1.13
N PRO A 303 -29.17 5.59 -2.31
CA PRO A 303 -29.80 5.96 -3.58
C PRO A 303 -31.13 5.23 -3.79
N ARG A 304 -32.12 5.90 -4.38
CA ARG A 304 -33.49 5.43 -4.70
C ARG A 304 -34.39 5.14 -3.49
N THR A 305 -33.85 4.53 -2.42
CA THR A 305 -34.68 4.09 -1.28
C THR A 305 -34.70 5.08 -0.14
N HIS A 306 -33.72 5.98 -0.08
CA HIS A 306 -33.49 6.94 1.02
C HIS A 306 -33.40 6.31 2.42
N ARG A 307 -33.20 4.98 2.48
CA ARG A 307 -32.99 4.29 3.75
C ARG A 307 -31.63 4.67 4.32
N ALA A 308 -31.51 4.69 5.62
CA ALA A 308 -30.22 4.87 6.29
C ALA A 308 -29.21 3.79 5.85
N TRP A 309 -27.94 4.17 5.78
CA TRP A 309 -26.87 3.21 5.56
C TRP A 309 -26.72 2.28 6.77
N LYS A 310 -26.51 0.99 6.54
CA LYS A 310 -26.24 0.04 7.62
C LYS A 310 -24.95 0.39 8.36
N LYS A 311 -23.91 0.75 7.61
CA LYS A 311 -22.61 1.23 8.09
C LYS A 311 -22.08 2.28 7.12
N ILE A 312 -21.29 3.22 7.62
CA ILE A 312 -20.46 4.13 6.83
C ILE A 312 -19.01 3.85 7.25
N LEU A 313 -18.16 3.46 6.31
CA LEU A 313 -16.75 3.15 6.52
C LEU A 313 -15.89 4.13 5.75
N ILE A 314 -15.00 4.84 6.43
CA ILE A 314 -13.98 5.69 5.83
C ILE A 314 -12.71 4.85 5.65
N LEU A 315 -12.18 4.78 4.43
CA LEU A 315 -10.93 4.08 4.10
C LEU A 315 -9.85 5.09 3.77
N VAL A 316 -8.75 5.07 4.52
CA VAL A 316 -7.58 5.94 4.31
C VAL A 316 -6.29 5.19 4.62
N GLU A 317 -5.18 5.67 4.02
CA GLU A 317 -3.84 5.24 4.39
C GLU A 317 -3.21 6.26 5.34
N GLY A 318 -2.33 5.80 6.23
CA GLY A 318 -1.55 6.69 7.10
C GLY A 318 -0.57 7.54 6.30
N ILE A 319 0.19 6.89 5.43
CA ILE A 319 1.07 7.52 4.44
C ILE A 319 0.76 6.96 3.06
N TYR A 320 0.59 7.85 2.10
CA TYR A 320 0.39 7.52 0.68
C TYR A 320 1.74 7.45 -0.02
N SER A 321 2.11 6.26 -0.50
CA SER A 321 3.48 5.97 -0.93
C SER A 321 3.94 6.75 -2.16
N MET A 322 3.03 6.98 -3.10
CA MET A 322 3.37 7.63 -4.38
C MET A 322 3.55 9.13 -4.22
N GLU A 323 2.76 9.74 -3.34
CA GLU A 323 2.75 11.18 -3.07
C GLU A 323 3.65 11.54 -1.88
N GLY A 324 3.91 10.60 -0.98
CA GLY A 324 4.62 10.86 0.28
C GLY A 324 3.81 11.68 1.28
N SER A 325 2.50 11.80 1.07
CA SER A 325 1.60 12.59 1.90
C SER A 325 1.12 11.81 3.12
N ILE A 326 0.88 12.52 4.22
CA ILE A 326 0.34 11.97 5.47
C ILE A 326 -1.15 12.31 5.54
N ALA A 327 -1.99 11.33 5.92
CA ALA A 327 -3.42 11.58 6.15
C ALA A 327 -3.65 12.61 7.27
N ARG A 328 -4.68 13.45 7.11
CA ARG A 328 -5.11 14.42 8.13
C ARG A 328 -5.92 13.71 9.23
N LEU A 329 -5.28 12.76 9.91
CA LEU A 329 -5.92 11.81 10.81
C LEU A 329 -6.75 12.47 11.92
N PRO A 330 -6.28 13.52 12.64
CA PRO A 330 -7.07 14.16 13.69
C PRO A 330 -8.41 14.70 13.19
N GLU A 331 -8.44 15.27 11.99
CA GLU A 331 -9.65 15.82 11.40
C GLU A 331 -10.58 14.72 10.89
N ILE A 332 -10.02 13.66 10.30
CA ILE A 332 -10.78 12.47 9.89
C ILE A 332 -11.48 11.83 11.10
N VAL A 333 -10.77 11.68 12.22
CA VAL A 333 -11.34 11.15 13.46
C VAL A 333 -12.43 12.07 14.04
N ALA A 334 -12.23 13.39 13.97
CA ALA A 334 -13.27 14.34 14.37
C ALA A 334 -14.53 14.20 13.52
N LEU A 335 -14.38 14.07 12.20
CA LEU A 335 -15.50 13.83 11.28
C LEU A 335 -16.16 12.47 11.51
N LYS A 336 -15.36 11.40 11.69
CA LYS A 336 -15.86 10.08 12.04
C LYS A 336 -16.76 10.13 13.27
N LYS A 337 -16.29 10.75 14.35
CA LYS A 337 -17.05 10.90 15.61
C LYS A 337 -18.33 11.72 15.39
N LYS A 338 -18.23 12.84 14.66
CA LYS A 338 -19.37 13.73 14.36
C LYS A 338 -20.49 13.01 13.61
N TYR A 339 -20.16 12.23 12.59
CA TYR A 339 -21.13 11.56 11.72
C TYR A 339 -21.38 10.09 12.07
N LYS A 340 -20.80 9.59 13.16
CA LYS A 340 -20.91 8.20 13.62
C LYS A 340 -20.53 7.18 12.54
N ALA A 341 -19.45 7.48 11.81
CA ALA A 341 -18.83 6.57 10.84
C ALA A 341 -17.73 5.74 11.48
N TYR A 342 -17.34 4.65 10.83
CA TYR A 342 -16.17 3.84 11.19
C TYR A 342 -14.97 4.27 10.37
N LEU A 343 -13.77 4.07 10.90
CA LEU A 343 -12.50 4.37 10.26
C LEU A 343 -11.64 3.12 10.13
N TYR A 344 -11.24 2.82 8.91
CA TYR A 344 -10.23 1.83 8.57
C TYR A 344 -8.96 2.59 8.16
N LEU A 345 -7.88 2.41 8.90
CA LEU A 345 -6.59 3.05 8.69
C LEU A 345 -5.57 2.01 8.25
N ASP A 346 -5.02 2.18 7.04
CA ASP A 346 -3.92 1.38 6.53
C ASP A 346 -2.58 2.05 6.85
N GLU A 347 -1.83 1.45 7.77
CA GLU A 347 -0.52 1.90 8.22
C GLU A 347 0.64 1.22 7.49
N ALA A 348 0.40 0.63 6.31
CA ALA A 348 1.40 -0.18 5.61
C ALA A 348 2.73 0.54 5.34
N HIS A 349 2.71 1.86 5.17
CA HIS A 349 3.91 2.69 4.95
C HIS A 349 4.38 3.45 6.18
N SER A 350 3.63 3.46 7.25
CA SER A 350 3.92 4.23 8.46
C SER A 350 4.35 3.38 9.64
N ILE A 351 3.81 2.15 9.78
CA ILE A 351 4.18 1.25 10.87
C ILE A 351 5.66 0.87 10.80
N GLY A 352 6.34 0.95 11.92
CA GLY A 352 7.79 0.77 12.05
C GLY A 352 8.61 1.97 11.55
N ALA A 353 8.06 2.89 10.76
CA ALA A 353 8.79 3.96 10.08
C ALA A 353 8.48 5.36 10.64
N VAL A 354 7.31 5.58 11.21
CA VAL A 354 6.82 6.89 11.67
C VAL A 354 6.29 6.79 13.10
N GLY A 355 6.37 7.92 13.82
CA GLY A 355 6.13 7.99 15.25
C GLY A 355 7.44 7.89 16.05
N ALA A 356 7.44 8.37 17.28
CA ALA A 356 8.63 8.39 18.14
C ALA A 356 9.18 6.99 18.43
N THR A 357 8.30 5.98 18.47
CA THR A 357 8.65 4.58 18.72
C THR A 357 8.23 3.65 17.58
N GLY A 358 7.91 4.23 16.40
CA GLY A 358 7.57 3.46 15.21
C GLY A 358 6.13 2.94 15.16
N ARG A 359 5.23 3.47 15.99
CA ARG A 359 3.82 3.02 16.06
C ARG A 359 2.90 3.66 15.01
N GLY A 360 3.48 4.27 13.98
CA GLY A 360 2.74 4.81 12.83
C GLY A 360 2.18 6.20 13.03
N VAL A 361 1.22 6.59 12.17
CA VAL A 361 0.67 7.97 12.17
C VAL A 361 -0.22 8.24 13.38
N VAL A 362 -0.78 7.23 14.01
CA VAL A 362 -1.56 7.40 15.25
C VAL A 362 -0.66 7.97 16.35
N GLU A 363 0.52 7.39 16.54
CA GLU A 363 1.53 7.90 17.46
C GLU A 363 2.10 9.25 17.01
N TYR A 364 2.37 9.42 15.71
CA TYR A 364 2.88 10.67 15.15
C TYR A 364 2.01 11.89 15.50
N PHE A 365 0.69 11.70 15.51
CA PHE A 365 -0.27 12.73 15.92
C PHE A 365 -0.58 12.74 17.42
N GLY A 366 0.00 11.84 18.21
CA GLY A 366 -0.29 11.71 19.65
C GLY A 366 -1.74 11.37 19.93
N MET A 367 -2.37 10.55 19.09
CA MET A 367 -3.76 10.16 19.20
C MET A 367 -3.91 8.84 19.95
N ASP A 368 -5.09 8.61 20.52
CA ASP A 368 -5.45 7.35 21.13
C ASP A 368 -5.75 6.31 20.03
N PRO A 369 -5.04 5.15 19.99
CA PRO A 369 -5.30 4.11 19.00
C PRO A 369 -6.74 3.56 19.07
N THR A 370 -7.41 3.66 20.21
CA THR A 370 -8.83 3.26 20.35
C THR A 370 -9.81 4.13 19.58
N ASP A 371 -9.38 5.30 19.13
CA ASP A 371 -10.15 6.16 18.23
C ASP A 371 -10.24 5.61 16.79
N ILE A 372 -9.37 4.66 16.45
CA ILE A 372 -9.39 3.98 15.16
C ILE A 372 -10.15 2.65 15.31
N ASP A 373 -11.13 2.42 14.43
CA ASP A 373 -11.93 1.19 14.55
C ASP A 373 -11.21 -0.04 14.00
N VAL A 374 -10.44 0.14 12.93
CA VAL A 374 -9.66 -0.92 12.30
C VAL A 374 -8.28 -0.38 11.95
N LEU A 375 -7.26 -0.88 12.63
CA LEU A 375 -5.86 -0.66 12.28
C LEU A 375 -5.39 -1.82 11.42
N MET A 376 -4.87 -1.50 10.24
CA MET A 376 -4.21 -2.47 9.36
C MET A 376 -2.75 -2.07 9.17
N GLY A 377 -1.85 -3.04 9.14
CA GLY A 377 -0.47 -2.84 8.77
C GLY A 377 0.11 -4.04 8.04
N THR A 378 1.31 -3.86 7.50
CA THR A 378 2.01 -4.91 6.78
C THR A 378 3.38 -5.21 7.40
N PHE A 379 3.78 -6.46 7.30
CA PHE A 379 5.14 -6.90 7.67
C PHE A 379 6.11 -6.93 6.48
N THR A 380 5.64 -6.54 5.30
CA THR A 380 6.40 -6.64 4.03
C THR A 380 7.38 -5.49 3.81
N LYS A 381 7.39 -4.49 4.67
CA LYS A 381 8.21 -3.27 4.52
C LYS A 381 9.16 -3.10 5.70
N SER A 382 8.80 -2.31 6.71
CA SER A 382 9.67 -2.06 7.88
C SER A 382 10.14 -3.32 8.61
N PHE A 383 9.35 -4.39 8.59
CA PHE A 383 9.67 -5.63 9.29
C PHE A 383 10.48 -6.63 8.46
N GLY A 384 10.75 -6.35 7.19
CA GLY A 384 11.57 -7.19 6.31
C GLY A 384 11.08 -8.64 6.14
N ALA A 385 9.75 -8.86 6.24
CA ALA A 385 9.15 -10.20 6.22
C ALA A 385 7.99 -10.29 5.23
N ALA A 386 6.98 -11.10 5.48
CA ALA A 386 5.78 -11.22 4.69
C ALA A 386 4.53 -11.18 5.58
N GLY A 387 3.38 -10.81 4.97
CA GLY A 387 2.11 -10.79 5.70
C GLY A 387 1.68 -9.40 6.14
N GLY A 388 0.64 -9.40 6.97
CA GLY A 388 0.08 -8.19 7.56
C GLY A 388 -0.80 -8.54 8.76
N TYR A 389 -1.38 -7.51 9.38
CA TYR A 389 -2.25 -7.68 10.52
C TYR A 389 -3.48 -6.77 10.43
N ILE A 390 -4.53 -7.14 11.16
CA ILE A 390 -5.60 -6.25 11.56
C ILE A 390 -5.64 -6.23 13.09
N ALA A 391 -5.78 -5.05 13.65
CA ALA A 391 -5.80 -4.83 15.09
C ALA A 391 -6.89 -3.83 15.48
N GLY A 392 -7.37 -3.92 16.70
CA GLY A 392 -8.41 -3.06 17.25
C GLY A 392 -9.13 -3.70 18.42
N ARG A 393 -10.43 -3.49 18.52
CA ARG A 393 -11.24 -4.08 19.60
C ARG A 393 -11.29 -5.60 19.48
N LYS A 394 -11.25 -6.29 20.60
CA LYS A 394 -11.35 -7.74 20.65
C LYS A 394 -12.56 -8.29 19.90
N THR A 395 -13.72 -7.68 20.05
CA THR A 395 -14.95 -8.09 19.34
C THR A 395 -14.85 -8.02 17.82
N LEU A 396 -14.08 -7.06 17.28
CA LEU A 396 -13.80 -6.97 15.86
C LEU A 396 -12.90 -8.12 15.41
N VAL A 397 -11.83 -8.37 16.14
CA VAL A 397 -10.86 -9.41 15.79
C VAL A 397 -11.50 -10.80 15.90
N ASP A 398 -12.26 -11.08 16.96
CA ASP A 398 -13.01 -12.32 17.13
C ASP A 398 -14.00 -12.56 15.95
N TYR A 399 -14.66 -11.51 15.48
CA TYR A 399 -15.51 -11.57 14.30
C TYR A 399 -14.72 -11.95 13.05
N LEU A 400 -13.57 -11.32 12.83
CA LEU A 400 -12.74 -11.61 11.66
C LEU A 400 -12.14 -13.02 11.68
N ARG A 401 -11.86 -13.59 12.84
CA ARG A 401 -11.35 -14.98 12.95
C ARG A 401 -12.26 -16.00 12.28
N THR A 402 -13.55 -15.73 12.21
CA THR A 402 -14.56 -16.63 11.66
C THR A 402 -15.19 -16.18 10.35
N HIS A 403 -15.04 -14.90 9.97
CA HIS A 403 -15.69 -14.31 8.79
C HIS A 403 -14.72 -13.81 7.74
N SER A 404 -13.44 -13.64 8.08
CA SER A 404 -12.45 -13.23 7.11
C SER A 404 -12.16 -14.34 6.11
N HIS A 405 -12.25 -14.05 4.82
CA HIS A 405 -11.89 -15.01 3.78
C HIS A 405 -10.43 -15.45 3.90
N SER A 406 -9.54 -14.56 4.33
CA SER A 406 -8.13 -14.89 4.54
C SER A 406 -7.93 -15.83 5.73
N ALA A 407 -8.71 -15.68 6.81
CA ALA A 407 -8.65 -16.58 7.97
C ALA A 407 -9.19 -17.96 7.66
N VAL A 408 -10.26 -18.02 6.87
CA VAL A 408 -11.03 -19.26 6.61
C VAL A 408 -10.44 -20.07 5.45
N TYR A 409 -9.92 -19.41 4.41
CA TYR A 409 -9.55 -20.10 3.16
C TYR A 409 -8.06 -20.02 2.82
N ALA A 410 -7.31 -19.06 3.37
CA ALA A 410 -5.89 -18.95 3.09
C ALA A 410 -5.05 -19.80 4.04
N ALA A 411 -3.93 -20.31 3.55
CA ALA A 411 -2.93 -20.96 4.40
C ALA A 411 -2.39 -19.97 5.45
N SER A 412 -2.13 -20.48 6.64
CA SER A 412 -1.58 -19.69 7.75
C SER A 412 -0.17 -19.19 7.43
N MET A 413 0.25 -18.16 8.14
CA MET A 413 1.61 -17.64 8.05
C MET A 413 2.62 -18.74 8.39
N PRO A 414 3.67 -18.94 7.56
CA PRO A 414 4.71 -19.92 7.86
C PRO A 414 5.46 -19.63 9.16
N PRO A 415 5.79 -20.64 9.97
CA PRO A 415 6.48 -20.46 11.25
C PRO A 415 7.79 -19.65 11.16
N PRO A 416 8.65 -19.82 10.15
CA PRO A 416 9.88 -19.03 10.02
C PRO A 416 9.61 -17.54 9.79
N ILE A 417 8.53 -17.21 9.07
CA ILE A 417 8.13 -15.83 8.83
C ILE A 417 7.57 -15.21 10.12
N THR A 418 6.77 -15.97 10.86
CA THR A 418 6.23 -15.55 12.16
C THR A 418 7.37 -15.21 13.12
N GLU A 419 8.38 -16.08 13.24
CA GLU A 419 9.53 -15.86 14.09
C GLU A 419 10.34 -14.62 13.70
N GLN A 420 10.57 -14.43 12.41
CA GLN A 420 11.27 -13.22 11.92
C GLN A 420 10.55 -11.96 12.41
N ILE A 421 9.21 -11.92 12.31
CA ILE A 421 8.44 -10.76 12.72
C ILE A 421 8.46 -10.57 14.23
N ILE A 422 8.35 -11.66 15.01
CA ILE A 422 8.43 -11.63 16.48
C ILE A 422 9.77 -10.99 16.92
N ARG A 423 10.86 -11.42 16.33
CA ARG A 423 12.19 -10.87 16.65
C ARG A 423 12.29 -9.39 16.32
N VAL A 424 11.84 -9.00 15.13
CA VAL A 424 11.86 -7.60 14.71
C VAL A 424 11.00 -6.74 15.63
N LEU A 425 9.81 -7.20 16.01
CA LEU A 425 8.97 -6.49 16.99
C LEU A 425 9.67 -6.36 18.34
N LYS A 426 10.23 -7.44 18.86
CA LYS A 426 10.98 -7.41 20.12
C LYS A 426 12.16 -6.42 20.05
N CYS A 427 12.86 -6.37 18.92
CA CYS A 427 13.94 -5.41 18.68
C CYS A 427 13.42 -3.96 18.71
N ILE A 428 12.37 -3.65 17.94
CA ILE A 428 11.77 -2.31 17.88
C ILE A 428 11.24 -1.88 19.26
N MET A 429 10.66 -2.81 20.02
CA MET A 429 10.14 -2.56 21.38
C MET A 429 11.26 -2.53 22.45
N GLY A 430 12.50 -2.87 22.11
CA GLY A 430 13.63 -2.96 23.05
C GLY A 430 13.50 -4.12 24.06
N LEU A 431 12.74 -5.16 23.72
CA LEU A 431 12.52 -6.35 24.56
C LEU A 431 13.62 -7.39 24.39
N ASP A 432 14.41 -7.32 23.33
CA ASP A 432 15.54 -8.21 23.05
C ASP A 432 16.84 -7.82 23.77
N GLY A 433 16.82 -6.73 24.54
CA GLY A 433 17.99 -6.20 25.23
C GLY A 433 18.91 -5.33 24.37
N THR A 434 18.59 -5.13 23.09
CA THR A 434 19.33 -4.19 22.21
C THR A 434 19.01 -2.75 22.61
N LEU A 435 19.91 -1.82 22.24
CA LEU A 435 19.72 -0.39 22.50
C LEU A 435 18.82 0.27 21.46
N ILE A 436 18.45 -0.42 20.38
CA ILE A 436 17.71 0.15 19.25
C ILE A 436 16.35 0.71 19.70
N GLY A 437 15.61 -0.03 20.53
CA GLY A 437 14.33 0.43 21.07
C GLY A 437 14.43 1.40 22.25
N LYS A 438 15.64 1.73 22.71
CA LYS A 438 15.86 2.65 23.85
C LYS A 438 16.37 4.04 23.42
N ILE A 439 16.56 4.28 22.13
CA ILE A 439 17.06 5.55 21.59
C ILE A 439 15.88 6.40 21.06
N SER A 440 14.76 6.32 21.70
CA SER A 440 13.62 7.21 21.40
C SER A 440 13.38 8.19 22.54
#